data_58600ad5dedcbc949d7e2f293819a1a0
#
_entry.id   58600ad5dedcbc949d7e2f293819a1a0
#
_cell.length_a   1.000
_cell.length_b   1.000
_cell.length_c   1.000
_cell.angle_alpha   90.00
_cell.angle_beta   90.00
_cell.angle_gamma   90.00
#
_symmetry.space_group_name_H-M   'P 1'
#
loop_
_entity.id
_entity.type
_entity.pdbx_description
1 polymer ?
#
loop_
_entity_poly.entity_id
_entity_poly.type
_entity_poly.pdbx_seq_one_letter_code
_entity_poly.pdbx_strand_id
1 'polypeptide(L)'
;AVNTYLANRRQATAKTKTRAEVSGGGKKPWRQKGTGRARAGSSRSPIWVGGGVVFGPTGTQNYKLSMNKKEHDLALRSALSLKVSEKAFIVLEEEINIEAKTKAALKLLKDLNAEGKVMLIIDDNDELLLAVNNLGNVLPVRHDNVSVYDLLHVDHIIVEKATLKAIEGGLE
;
A
#
# COMPACT_ATOMS: atom_id res chain seq x y z
N ALA A 1 -3.86 -11.94 5.48
CA ALA A 1 -3.77 -10.51 5.81
C ALA A 1 -2.82 -9.78 4.85
N VAL A 2 -1.52 -10.13 4.78
CA VAL A 2 -0.54 -9.44 3.91
C VAL A 2 -0.96 -9.41 2.44
N ASN A 3 -1.36 -10.54 1.85
CA ASN A 3 -1.83 -10.59 0.46
C ASN A 3 -3.07 -9.73 0.22
N THR A 4 -4.00 -9.71 1.17
CA THR A 4 -5.21 -8.87 1.11
C THR A 4 -4.83 -7.39 1.16
N TYR A 5 -3.94 -7.00 2.06
CA TYR A 5 -3.42 -5.64 2.16
C TYR A 5 -2.75 -5.17 0.85
N LEU A 6 -1.82 -5.97 0.32
CA LEU A 6 -1.11 -5.65 -0.92
C LEU A 6 -2.04 -5.59 -2.13
N ALA A 7 -3.02 -6.50 -2.22
CA ALA A 7 -4.02 -6.50 -3.29
C ALA A 7 -4.89 -5.23 -3.25
N ASN A 8 -5.31 -4.82 -2.04
CA ASN A 8 -6.16 -3.65 -1.84
C ASN A 8 -5.47 -2.31 -2.12
N ARG A 9 -4.13 -2.26 -2.09
CA ARG A 9 -3.33 -1.10 -2.52
C ARG A 9 -3.27 -0.93 -4.03
N ARG A 10 -3.63 -1.97 -4.81
CA ARG A 10 -3.56 -1.92 -6.27
C ARG A 10 -4.75 -1.14 -6.83
N GLN A 11 -4.46 -0.23 -7.75
CA GLN A 11 -5.44 0.51 -8.52
C GLN A 11 -5.37 0.08 -9.98
N ALA A 12 -6.53 -0.15 -10.63
CA ALA A 12 -6.62 -0.52 -12.03
C ALA A 12 -6.46 0.71 -12.94
N THR A 13 -5.26 1.26 -13.02
CA THR A 13 -4.96 2.46 -13.81
C THR A 13 -4.62 2.17 -15.27
N ALA A 14 -4.11 0.96 -15.57
CA ALA A 14 -3.73 0.58 -16.92
C ALA A 14 -4.98 0.31 -17.77
N LYS A 15 -5.10 1.01 -18.91
CA LYS A 15 -6.16 0.82 -19.89
C LYS A 15 -5.61 0.87 -21.31
N THR A 16 -6.09 -0.02 -22.16
CA THR A 16 -5.85 0.03 -23.60
C THR A 16 -7.17 0.18 -24.33
N LYS A 17 -7.13 0.85 -25.49
CA LYS A 17 -8.32 1.01 -26.33
C LYS A 17 -8.54 -0.24 -27.18
N THR A 18 -9.76 -0.78 -27.13
CA THR A 18 -10.22 -1.83 -28.05
C THR A 18 -10.46 -1.26 -29.44
N ARG A 19 -10.61 -2.12 -30.45
CA ARG A 19 -10.95 -1.68 -31.82
C ARG A 19 -12.22 -0.83 -31.93
N ALA A 20 -13.14 -0.93 -30.97
CA ALA A 20 -14.33 -0.14 -30.90
C ALA A 20 -14.07 1.28 -30.39
N GLU A 21 -13.12 1.43 -29.47
CA GLU A 21 -12.79 2.69 -28.79
C GLU A 21 -11.75 3.52 -29.55
N VAL A 22 -10.95 2.92 -30.45
CA VAL A 22 -9.98 3.65 -31.27
C VAL A 22 -10.70 4.57 -32.25
N SER A 23 -10.26 5.81 -32.34
CA SER A 23 -10.79 6.79 -33.31
C SER A 23 -10.49 6.39 -34.75
N GLY A 24 -11.38 6.76 -35.69
CA GLY A 24 -11.24 6.48 -37.12
C GLY A 24 -11.97 5.20 -37.55
N GLY A 25 -11.58 4.61 -38.65
CA GLY A 25 -12.21 3.44 -39.23
C GLY A 25 -13.47 3.77 -40.05
N GLY A 26 -14.60 3.23 -39.85
CA GLY A 26 -15.87 3.52 -40.53
C GLY A 26 -15.88 3.15 -42.02
N LYS A 27 -14.86 3.55 -42.78
CA LYS A 27 -14.72 3.22 -44.20
C LYS A 27 -13.86 2.00 -44.39
N LYS A 28 -14.30 1.06 -45.26
CA LYS A 28 -13.49 -0.09 -45.67
C LYS A 28 -12.25 0.40 -46.41
N PRO A 29 -11.00 -0.01 -46.06
CA PRO A 29 -9.76 0.49 -46.67
C PRO A 29 -9.69 0.28 -48.17
N TRP A 30 -10.15 -0.88 -48.68
CA TRP A 30 -10.25 -1.21 -50.09
C TRP A 30 -11.31 -2.27 -50.37
N ARG A 31 -11.68 -2.45 -51.62
CA ARG A 31 -12.65 -3.46 -52.05
C ARG A 31 -12.22 -4.87 -51.70
N GLN A 32 -13.20 -5.79 -51.57
CA GLN A 32 -13.00 -7.15 -51.04
C GLN A 32 -12.10 -8.04 -51.94
N LYS A 33 -12.11 -7.82 -53.27
CA LYS A 33 -11.39 -8.57 -54.26
C LYS A 33 -10.81 -7.64 -55.33
N GLY A 34 -9.82 -8.12 -56.10
CA GLY A 34 -9.26 -7.41 -57.26
C GLY A 34 -8.25 -6.30 -56.91
N THR A 35 -7.62 -6.33 -55.69
CA THR A 35 -6.58 -5.36 -55.29
C THR A 35 -5.20 -5.97 -55.15
N GLY A 36 -5.06 -7.30 -55.21
CA GLY A 36 -3.79 -8.00 -54.98
C GLY A 36 -3.31 -7.89 -53.49
N ARG A 37 -4.08 -7.27 -52.62
CA ARG A 37 -3.77 -7.07 -51.19
C ARG A 37 -4.58 -8.01 -50.32
N ALA A 38 -4.08 -8.26 -49.08
CA ALA A 38 -4.84 -8.97 -48.08
C ALA A 38 -6.17 -8.25 -47.78
N ARG A 39 -7.20 -9.01 -47.44
CA ARG A 39 -8.53 -8.44 -47.14
C ARG A 39 -8.47 -7.63 -45.85
N ALA A 40 -9.02 -6.42 -45.88
CA ALA A 40 -9.12 -5.56 -44.67
C ALA A 40 -10.51 -4.97 -44.58
N GLY A 41 -11.12 -5.07 -43.39
CA GLY A 41 -12.45 -4.51 -43.07
C GLY A 41 -12.38 -3.16 -42.40
N SER A 42 -11.36 -2.89 -41.62
CA SER A 42 -11.19 -1.64 -40.89
C SER A 42 -9.73 -1.37 -40.59
N SER A 43 -9.34 -0.10 -40.64
CA SER A 43 -8.00 0.35 -40.21
C SER A 43 -7.79 0.28 -38.70
N ARG A 44 -8.88 0.14 -37.91
CA ARG A 44 -8.82 -0.06 -36.46
C ARG A 44 -8.57 -1.50 -36.02
N SER A 45 -8.42 -2.42 -36.98
CA SER A 45 -8.14 -3.82 -36.66
C SER A 45 -6.83 -3.97 -35.87
N PRO A 46 -6.73 -4.91 -34.92
CA PRO A 46 -5.52 -5.12 -34.12
C PRO A 46 -4.26 -5.50 -34.94
N ILE A 47 -4.44 -5.98 -36.16
CA ILE A 47 -3.35 -6.32 -37.05
C ILE A 47 -2.67 -5.09 -37.71
N TRP A 48 -3.26 -3.91 -37.50
CA TRP A 48 -2.75 -2.66 -38.09
C TRP A 48 -2.01 -1.84 -37.03
N VAL A 49 -0.96 -1.16 -37.44
CA VAL A 49 -0.31 -0.15 -36.61
C VAL A 49 -1.31 0.96 -36.27
N GLY A 50 -1.47 1.28 -34.99
CA GLY A 50 -2.48 2.22 -34.53
C GLY A 50 -3.91 1.64 -34.38
N GLY A 51 -4.08 0.34 -34.65
CA GLY A 51 -5.34 -0.37 -34.37
C GLY A 51 -5.55 -0.64 -32.87
N GLY A 52 -6.72 -1.19 -32.54
CA GLY A 52 -7.07 -1.52 -31.14
C GLY A 52 -6.26 -2.70 -30.61
N VAL A 53 -6.12 -2.77 -29.29
CA VAL A 53 -5.48 -3.88 -28.58
C VAL A 53 -6.50 -4.97 -28.28
N VAL A 54 -6.13 -6.24 -28.53
CA VAL A 54 -6.94 -7.40 -28.18
C VAL A 54 -6.53 -7.90 -26.79
N PHE A 55 -7.51 -8.18 -25.93
CA PHE A 55 -7.27 -8.68 -24.57
C PHE A 55 -6.36 -7.81 -23.69
N GLY A 56 -6.25 -6.53 -23.97
CA GLY A 56 -5.53 -5.59 -23.13
C GLY A 56 -6.26 -5.24 -21.85
N PRO A 57 -5.61 -4.57 -20.90
CA PRO A 57 -6.24 -4.13 -19.66
C PRO A 57 -7.39 -3.15 -19.93
N THR A 58 -8.50 -3.34 -19.26
CA THR A 58 -9.72 -2.54 -19.43
C THR A 58 -9.80 -1.32 -18.52
N GLY A 59 -8.95 -1.26 -17.47
CA GLY A 59 -9.01 -0.21 -16.44
C GLY A 59 -10.14 -0.40 -15.43
N THR A 60 -10.87 -1.51 -15.50
CA THR A 60 -12.00 -1.84 -14.60
C THR A 60 -11.74 -3.08 -13.76
N GLN A 61 -10.50 -3.61 -13.77
CA GLN A 61 -10.15 -4.78 -12.98
C GLN A 61 -10.33 -4.49 -11.48
N ASN A 62 -10.99 -5.41 -10.79
CA ASN A 62 -11.14 -5.35 -9.36
C ASN A 62 -10.05 -6.20 -8.69
N TYR A 63 -9.14 -5.54 -7.98
CA TYR A 63 -8.08 -6.18 -7.21
C TYR A 63 -8.41 -6.34 -5.73
N LYS A 64 -9.58 -5.82 -5.30
CA LYS A 64 -9.98 -5.86 -3.89
C LYS A 64 -10.25 -7.30 -3.43
N LEU A 65 -9.61 -7.67 -2.36
CA LEU A 65 -9.84 -8.91 -1.63
C LEU A 65 -10.45 -8.60 -0.27
N SER A 66 -11.35 -9.45 0.19
CA SER A 66 -11.92 -9.39 1.53
C SER A 66 -11.35 -10.49 2.42
N MET A 67 -11.36 -10.25 3.72
CA MET A 67 -10.94 -11.15 4.76
C MET A 67 -11.96 -11.11 5.89
N ASN A 68 -12.20 -12.23 6.58
CA ASN A 68 -13.08 -12.25 7.74
C ASN A 68 -12.48 -11.45 8.90
N LYS A 69 -13.31 -10.70 9.65
CA LYS A 69 -12.86 -9.88 10.76
C LYS A 69 -12.04 -10.68 11.78
N LYS A 70 -12.57 -11.80 12.25
CA LYS A 70 -11.89 -12.69 13.22
C LYS A 70 -10.53 -13.20 12.72
N GLU A 71 -10.42 -13.47 11.43
CA GLU A 71 -9.18 -13.92 10.81
C GLU A 71 -8.14 -12.78 10.74
N HIS A 72 -8.60 -11.55 10.48
CA HIS A 72 -7.75 -10.35 10.51
C HIS A 72 -7.23 -10.09 11.93
N ASP A 73 -8.11 -10.14 12.94
CA ASP A 73 -7.74 -9.90 14.33
C ASP A 73 -6.75 -10.96 14.83
N LEU A 74 -6.96 -12.23 14.47
CA LEU A 74 -6.00 -13.30 14.76
C LEU A 74 -4.62 -13.06 14.10
N ALA A 75 -4.61 -12.60 12.86
CA ALA A 75 -3.37 -12.28 12.16
C ALA A 75 -2.62 -11.12 12.82
N LEU A 76 -3.34 -10.09 13.28
CA LEU A 76 -2.77 -8.95 13.99
C LEU A 76 -2.16 -9.36 15.33
N ARG A 77 -2.90 -10.14 16.14
CA ARG A 77 -2.39 -10.71 17.40
C ARG A 77 -1.14 -11.56 17.19
N SER A 78 -1.14 -12.40 16.15
CA SER A 78 0.03 -13.23 15.81
C SER A 78 1.25 -12.40 15.43
N ALA A 79 1.07 -11.34 14.64
CA ALA A 79 2.17 -10.45 14.24
C ALA A 79 2.75 -9.67 15.44
N LEU A 80 1.89 -9.17 16.34
CA LEU A 80 2.33 -8.52 17.57
C LEU A 80 3.09 -9.48 18.49
N SER A 81 2.56 -10.69 18.69
CA SER A 81 3.22 -11.73 19.50
C SER A 81 4.60 -12.10 18.95
N LEU A 82 4.76 -12.15 17.64
CA LEU A 82 6.04 -12.39 16.98
C LEU A 82 7.03 -11.27 17.33
N LYS A 83 6.63 -10.00 17.20
CA LYS A 83 7.47 -8.85 17.51
C LYS A 83 7.88 -8.77 18.99
N VAL A 84 7.00 -9.18 19.89
CA VAL A 84 7.33 -9.31 21.32
C VAL A 84 8.36 -10.42 21.56
N SER A 85 8.18 -11.59 20.93
CA SER A 85 9.14 -12.70 21.05
C SER A 85 10.53 -12.38 20.48
N GLU A 86 10.58 -11.57 19.44
CA GLU A 86 11.83 -11.05 18.84
C GLU A 86 12.50 -9.95 19.68
N LYS A 87 11.87 -9.50 20.78
CA LYS A 87 12.30 -8.32 21.59
C LYS A 87 12.41 -7.03 20.76
N ALA A 88 11.64 -6.94 19.72
CA ALA A 88 11.58 -5.79 18.82
C ALA A 88 10.49 -4.77 19.23
N PHE A 89 9.81 -5.00 20.35
CA PHE A 89 8.71 -4.17 20.87
C PHE A 89 9.20 -3.38 22.08
N ILE A 90 9.27 -2.06 21.95
CA ILE A 90 9.75 -1.12 22.95
C ILE A 90 8.56 -0.32 23.49
N VAL A 91 8.29 -0.43 24.78
CA VAL A 91 7.24 0.32 25.47
C VAL A 91 7.84 1.44 26.28
N LEU A 92 7.38 2.65 26.06
CA LEU A 92 7.77 3.82 26.85
C LEU A 92 6.75 4.06 27.95
N GLU A 93 7.22 4.27 29.16
CA GLU A 93 6.33 4.54 30.32
C GLU A 93 5.77 5.95 30.29
N GLU A 94 6.53 6.90 29.75
CA GLU A 94 6.20 8.32 29.65
C GLU A 94 5.82 8.67 28.21
N GLU A 95 5.04 9.75 28.07
CA GLU A 95 4.70 10.33 26.76
C GLU A 95 5.94 10.93 26.11
N ILE A 96 6.02 10.80 24.78
CA ILE A 96 7.13 11.31 24.00
C ILE A 96 6.95 12.83 23.80
N ASN A 97 7.57 13.61 24.65
CA ASN A 97 7.62 15.07 24.53
C ASN A 97 8.94 15.49 23.92
N ILE A 98 8.96 15.74 22.61
CA ILE A 98 10.12 16.25 21.87
C ILE A 98 9.72 17.47 21.05
N GLU A 99 10.67 18.37 20.85
CA GLU A 99 10.49 19.49 19.91
C GLU A 99 10.22 18.96 18.49
N ALA A 100 9.44 19.67 17.69
CA ALA A 100 9.15 19.36 16.29
C ALA A 100 10.39 19.51 15.38
N LYS A 101 11.47 18.83 15.74
CA LYS A 101 12.77 18.82 15.03
C LYS A 101 13.24 17.40 14.76
N THR A 102 13.65 17.11 13.54
CA THR A 102 14.19 15.80 13.13
C THR A 102 15.42 15.39 13.96
N LYS A 103 16.23 16.35 14.41
CA LYS A 103 17.41 16.08 15.25
C LYS A 103 17.01 15.51 16.62
N ALA A 104 15.90 15.97 17.20
CA ALA A 104 15.39 15.45 18.47
C ALA A 104 14.88 14.01 18.30
N ALA A 105 14.13 13.73 17.23
CA ALA A 105 13.66 12.39 16.90
C ALA A 105 14.82 11.42 16.66
N LEU A 106 15.87 11.81 15.93
CA LEU A 106 17.05 10.99 15.71
C LEU A 106 17.80 10.68 17.00
N LYS A 107 17.84 11.64 17.95
CA LYS A 107 18.44 11.41 19.28
C LYS A 107 17.63 10.37 20.05
N LEU A 108 16.31 10.51 20.09
CA LEU A 108 15.41 9.53 20.74
C LEU A 108 15.63 8.11 20.20
N LEU A 109 15.70 7.93 18.88
CA LEU A 109 15.91 6.62 18.27
C LEU A 109 17.27 6.02 18.64
N LYS A 110 18.31 6.84 18.73
CA LYS A 110 19.65 6.40 19.17
C LYS A 110 19.67 6.00 20.65
N ASP A 111 19.02 6.79 21.50
CA ASP A 111 18.94 6.51 22.93
C ASP A 111 18.19 5.20 23.22
N LEU A 112 17.22 4.86 22.36
CA LEU A 112 16.46 3.59 22.41
C LEU A 112 17.15 2.43 21.68
N ASN A 113 18.32 2.65 21.05
CA ASN A 113 19.00 1.68 20.19
C ASN A 113 18.09 1.06 19.12
N ALA A 114 17.14 1.82 18.60
CA ALA A 114 16.21 1.39 17.55
C ALA A 114 16.84 1.65 16.17
N GLU A 115 17.59 0.67 15.68
CA GLU A 115 18.23 0.72 14.36
C GLU A 115 17.33 0.10 13.28
N GLY A 116 17.52 0.49 12.01
CA GLY A 116 16.75 -0.04 10.89
C GLY A 116 15.42 0.67 10.69
N LYS A 117 14.39 -0.07 10.30
CA LYS A 117 13.02 0.44 10.09
C LYS A 117 12.25 0.41 11.39
N VAL A 118 11.77 1.55 11.81
CA VAL A 118 11.06 1.72 13.09
C VAL A 118 9.62 2.13 12.83
N MET A 119 8.66 1.42 13.43
CA MET A 119 7.28 1.88 13.55
C MET A 119 7.11 2.64 14.86
N LEU A 120 6.59 3.83 14.78
CA LEU A 120 6.25 4.64 15.93
C LEU A 120 4.73 4.72 16.02
N ILE A 121 4.15 4.10 17.06
CA ILE A 121 2.70 4.15 17.26
C ILE A 121 2.41 5.33 18.18
N ILE A 122 1.72 6.32 17.61
CA ILE A 122 1.41 7.60 18.27
C ILE A 122 -0.08 7.87 18.22
N ASP A 123 -0.56 8.55 19.24
CA ASP A 123 -1.86 9.21 19.26
C ASP A 123 -1.63 10.73 19.18
N ASP A 124 -2.56 11.49 18.74
CA ASP A 124 -2.69 12.95 18.64
C ASP A 124 -1.48 13.84 19.08
N ASN A 125 -0.25 13.46 18.66
CA ASN A 125 0.97 14.21 18.93
C ASN A 125 1.54 14.78 17.62
N ASP A 126 1.08 15.98 17.25
CA ASP A 126 1.46 16.65 16.01
C ASP A 126 2.95 17.05 15.98
N GLU A 127 3.53 17.40 17.12
CA GLU A 127 4.95 17.79 17.20
C GLU A 127 5.86 16.61 16.91
N LEU A 128 5.56 15.45 17.47
CA LEU A 128 6.27 14.22 17.22
C LEU A 128 6.10 13.77 15.76
N LEU A 129 4.88 13.89 15.21
CA LEU A 129 4.60 13.56 13.82
C LEU A 129 5.44 14.45 12.87
N LEU A 130 5.50 15.75 13.12
CA LEU A 130 6.34 16.68 12.33
C LEU A 130 7.84 16.35 12.46
N ALA A 131 8.31 15.95 13.65
CA ALA A 131 9.70 15.60 13.88
C ALA A 131 10.13 14.34 13.11
N VAL A 132 9.24 13.33 12.96
CA VAL A 132 9.58 12.03 12.36
C VAL A 132 9.23 11.91 10.87
N ASN A 133 8.30 12.73 10.37
CA ASN A 133 7.73 12.58 9.03
C ASN A 133 8.77 12.67 7.89
N ASN A 134 9.88 13.36 8.09
CA ASN A 134 10.98 13.45 7.13
C ASN A 134 12.00 12.30 7.22
N LEU A 135 11.85 11.39 8.19
CA LEU A 135 12.77 10.27 8.39
C LEU A 135 12.27 9.06 7.58
N GLY A 136 12.97 8.71 6.50
CA GLY A 136 12.55 7.65 5.59
C GLY A 136 12.58 6.23 6.19
N ASN A 137 13.19 6.05 7.35
CA ASN A 137 13.25 4.79 8.09
C ASN A 137 12.25 4.71 9.25
N VAL A 138 11.49 5.77 9.51
CA VAL A 138 10.48 5.81 10.57
C VAL A 138 9.10 5.87 9.96
N LEU A 139 8.21 4.99 10.39
CA LEU A 139 6.83 4.93 9.99
C LEU A 139 5.94 5.34 11.17
N PRO A 140 5.46 6.60 11.23
CA PRO A 140 4.47 7.00 12.22
C PRO A 140 3.10 6.42 11.87
N VAL A 141 2.45 5.75 12.80
CA VAL A 141 1.14 5.11 12.64
C VAL A 141 0.29 5.39 13.87
N ARG A 142 -1.00 5.66 13.68
CA ARG A 142 -1.96 5.71 14.79
C ARG A 142 -2.34 4.30 15.24
N HIS A 143 -2.71 4.15 16.50
CA HIS A 143 -3.08 2.84 17.07
C HIS A 143 -4.21 2.13 16.32
N ASP A 144 -5.17 2.88 15.75
CA ASP A 144 -6.31 2.38 14.98
C ASP A 144 -5.94 1.91 13.55
N ASN A 145 -4.79 2.35 13.04
CA ASN A 145 -4.32 2.09 11.67
C ASN A 145 -3.18 1.08 11.59
N VAL A 146 -2.85 0.39 12.68
CA VAL A 146 -1.77 -0.60 12.70
C VAL A 146 -2.11 -1.77 11.78
N SER A 147 -1.31 -2.01 10.74
CA SER A 147 -1.53 -3.11 9.81
C SER A 147 -0.56 -4.28 10.04
N VAL A 148 -1.01 -5.49 9.75
CA VAL A 148 -0.17 -6.71 9.79
C VAL A 148 1.04 -6.57 8.85
N TYR A 149 0.85 -5.92 7.69
CA TYR A 149 1.93 -5.70 6.74
C TYR A 149 3.01 -4.80 7.33
N ASP A 150 2.63 -3.69 7.94
CA ASP A 150 3.56 -2.73 8.51
C ASP A 150 4.31 -3.32 9.71
N LEU A 151 3.62 -4.06 10.59
CA LEU A 151 4.25 -4.78 11.71
C LEU A 151 5.35 -5.74 11.24
N LEU A 152 5.12 -6.49 10.16
CA LEU A 152 6.09 -7.45 9.64
C LEU A 152 7.22 -6.78 8.84
N HIS A 153 7.01 -5.54 8.39
CA HIS A 153 7.97 -4.82 7.56
C HIS A 153 9.02 -4.03 8.36
N VAL A 154 8.73 -3.72 9.61
CA VAL A 154 9.61 -2.95 10.51
C VAL A 154 10.47 -3.85 11.38
N ASP A 155 11.63 -3.34 11.78
CA ASP A 155 12.55 -4.03 12.67
C ASP A 155 12.18 -3.79 14.13
N HIS A 156 11.81 -2.56 14.49
CA HIS A 156 11.43 -2.16 15.85
C HIS A 156 10.08 -1.46 15.87
N ILE A 157 9.35 -1.65 16.98
CA ILE A 157 8.09 -0.98 17.27
C ILE A 157 8.27 -0.20 18.57
N ILE A 158 7.96 1.09 18.55
CA ILE A 158 7.98 1.97 19.71
C ILE A 158 6.55 2.41 19.98
N VAL A 159 6.09 2.26 21.20
CA VAL A 159 4.73 2.60 21.62
C VAL A 159 4.74 3.20 23.03
N GLU A 160 3.87 4.15 23.27
CA GLU A 160 3.61 4.68 24.59
C GLU A 160 2.66 3.74 25.38
N LYS A 161 2.83 3.67 26.69
CA LYS A 161 2.01 2.81 27.56
C LYS A 161 0.50 3.14 27.49
N ALA A 162 0.16 4.40 27.29
CA ALA A 162 -1.23 4.83 27.11
C ALA A 162 -1.83 4.26 25.82
N THR A 163 -1.12 4.42 24.72
CA THR A 163 -1.49 3.94 23.38
C THR A 163 -1.53 2.40 23.32
N LEU A 164 -0.62 1.72 24.03
CA LEU A 164 -0.64 0.26 24.15
C LEU A 164 -1.95 -0.27 24.74
N LYS A 165 -2.46 0.36 25.79
CA LYS A 165 -3.76 -0.02 26.40
C LYS A 165 -4.92 0.17 25.41
N ALA A 166 -4.86 1.19 24.56
CA ALA A 166 -5.87 1.38 23.51
C ALA A 166 -5.84 0.26 22.47
N ILE A 167 -4.65 -0.22 22.09
CA ILE A 167 -4.48 -1.37 21.17
C ILE A 167 -5.04 -2.65 21.83
N GLU A 168 -4.74 -2.91 23.10
CA GLU A 168 -5.23 -4.07 23.84
C GLU A 168 -6.76 -4.07 23.90
N GLY A 169 -7.38 -2.94 24.27
CA GLY A 169 -8.85 -2.82 24.33
C GLY A 169 -9.53 -2.95 22.95
N GLY A 170 -8.84 -2.64 21.85
CA GLY A 170 -9.36 -2.83 20.50
C GLY A 170 -9.27 -4.28 20.00
N LEU A 171 -8.47 -5.12 20.67
CA LEU A 171 -8.26 -6.53 20.33
C LEU A 171 -9.07 -7.51 21.19
N GLU A 172 -9.69 -7.07 22.28
CA GLU A 172 -10.62 -7.87 23.07
C GLU A 172 -11.96 -8.04 22.34
#